data_1562093b339286a8a9d0ac6b0c55eec0
#
_entry.id   1562093b339286a8a9d0ac6b0c55eec0
#
_cell.length_a   1.000
_cell.length_b   1.000
_cell.length_c   1.000
_cell.angle_alpha   90.00
_cell.angle_beta   90.00
_cell.angle_gamma   90.00
#
_symmetry.space_group_name_H-M   'P 1'
#
loop_
_entity.id
_entity.type
_entity.pdbx_description
1 polymer ?
#
loop_
_entity_poly.entity_id
_entity_poly.type
_entity_poly.pdbx_seq_one_letter_code
_entity_poly.pdbx_strand_id
1 'polypeptide(L)'
;MPSGENSFYVDMPNGSDNYGDFIGRELVELTRKIFPLSHKREDTFIGGLSMGGYGAIRNGLKYHDTFGYIIGLSSALITEDMAKRKENDEVMFYETKAFGERCFGDLEELLNSDMDPKYLVRKLKEENIDFPKFYMACGLQDGLLPKSDEFAAFLKENGIDVTYETGPGAHEWDFWDRYIEKAIEWLPTDDTVEGLGSGNIGDR
;
A
#
# COMPACT_ATOMS: atom_id res chain seq x y z
N MET A 1 -13.07 -5.71 -0.63
CA MET A 1 -11.65 -5.69 -0.20
C MET A 1 -11.17 -7.12 -0.06
N PRO A 2 -10.08 -7.53 -0.70
CA PRO A 2 -9.51 -8.85 -0.45
C PRO A 2 -8.92 -8.90 0.96
N SER A 3 -9.10 -10.04 1.64
CA SER A 3 -8.42 -10.30 2.90
C SER A 3 -6.97 -10.70 2.63
N GLY A 4 -6.03 -10.17 3.37
CA GLY A 4 -4.63 -10.59 3.32
C GLY A 4 -4.28 -11.51 4.50
N GLU A 5 -5.24 -11.83 5.34
CA GLU A 5 -5.02 -12.56 6.59
C GLU A 5 -3.84 -11.95 7.38
N ASN A 6 -2.79 -12.69 7.65
CA ASN A 6 -1.58 -12.17 8.30
C ASN A 6 -0.36 -12.26 7.36
N SER A 7 -0.54 -11.95 6.07
CA SER A 7 0.50 -12.09 5.04
C SER A 7 1.26 -10.82 4.72
N PHE A 8 0.87 -9.66 5.26
CA PHE A 8 1.34 -8.36 4.81
C PHE A 8 1.14 -8.11 3.30
N TYR A 9 0.27 -8.88 2.65
CA TYR A 9 0.00 -8.82 1.20
C TYR A 9 1.24 -9.04 0.34
N VAL A 10 2.18 -9.86 0.83
CA VAL A 10 3.39 -10.27 0.09
C VAL A 10 3.31 -11.74 -0.34
N ASP A 11 4.22 -12.11 -1.24
CA ASP A 11 4.41 -13.51 -1.61
C ASP A 11 5.33 -14.16 -0.59
N MET A 12 4.82 -15.11 0.18
CA MET A 12 5.59 -15.73 1.26
C MET A 12 6.72 -16.60 0.69
N PRO A 13 7.92 -16.56 1.28
CA PRO A 13 9.09 -17.26 0.76
C PRO A 13 8.92 -18.77 0.63
N ASN A 14 8.08 -19.38 1.46
CA ASN A 14 7.78 -20.82 1.39
C ASN A 14 6.77 -21.20 0.29
N GLY A 15 6.25 -20.21 -0.47
CA GLY A 15 5.29 -20.42 -1.54
C GLY A 15 3.89 -20.83 -1.08
N SER A 16 3.58 -20.75 0.23
CA SER A 16 2.25 -21.11 0.73
C SER A 16 1.18 -20.13 0.29
N ASP A 17 1.52 -18.85 0.20
CA ASP A 17 0.61 -17.76 -0.10
C ASP A 17 1.28 -16.72 -1.00
N ASN A 18 0.64 -16.37 -2.10
CA ASN A 18 1.14 -15.41 -3.09
C ASN A 18 0.21 -14.18 -3.15
N TYR A 19 0.02 -13.52 -2.01
CA TYR A 19 -0.87 -12.36 -1.92
C TYR A 19 -0.37 -11.15 -2.71
N GLY A 20 0.93 -10.99 -2.85
CA GLY A 20 1.52 -9.92 -3.67
C GLY A 20 1.17 -10.08 -5.15
N ASP A 21 1.36 -11.28 -5.70
CA ASP A 21 1.01 -11.60 -7.08
C ASP A 21 -0.51 -11.54 -7.30
N PHE A 22 -1.27 -12.11 -6.35
CA PHE A 22 -2.73 -12.05 -6.40
C PHE A 22 -3.26 -10.61 -6.50
N ILE A 23 -2.81 -9.71 -5.62
CA ILE A 23 -3.27 -8.30 -5.60
C ILE A 23 -2.73 -7.52 -6.79
N GLY A 24 -1.44 -7.69 -7.10
CA GLY A 24 -0.75 -6.88 -8.09
C GLY A 24 -1.09 -7.25 -9.52
N ARG A 25 -1.50 -8.48 -9.78
CA ARG A 25 -1.72 -9.01 -11.13
C ARG A 25 -3.03 -9.77 -11.28
N GLU A 26 -3.21 -10.90 -10.58
CA GLU A 26 -4.32 -11.82 -10.85
C GLU A 26 -5.69 -11.16 -10.63
N LEU A 27 -5.86 -10.43 -9.52
CA LEU A 27 -7.11 -9.74 -9.20
C LEU A 27 -7.43 -8.67 -10.24
N VAL A 28 -6.43 -7.90 -10.68
CA VAL A 28 -6.58 -6.86 -11.70
C VAL A 28 -7.00 -7.48 -13.03
N GLU A 29 -6.31 -8.56 -13.45
CA GLU A 29 -6.65 -9.25 -14.68
C GLU A 29 -8.05 -9.89 -14.63
N LEU A 30 -8.40 -10.52 -13.51
CA LEU A 30 -9.71 -11.15 -13.32
C LEU A 30 -10.83 -10.11 -13.37
N THR A 31 -10.69 -9.01 -12.65
CA THR A 31 -11.71 -7.96 -12.63
C THR A 31 -11.90 -7.29 -13.99
N ARG A 32 -10.82 -7.07 -14.74
CA ARG A 32 -10.87 -6.56 -16.12
C ARG A 32 -11.51 -7.53 -17.11
N LYS A 33 -11.47 -8.85 -16.85
CA LYS A 33 -12.20 -9.85 -17.66
C LYS A 33 -13.69 -9.89 -17.37
N ILE A 34 -14.10 -9.56 -16.13
CA ILE A 34 -15.49 -9.64 -15.69
C ILE A 34 -16.23 -8.32 -15.91
N PHE A 35 -15.55 -7.21 -15.72
CA PHE A 35 -16.12 -5.86 -15.78
C PHE A 35 -15.47 -5.02 -16.88
N PRO A 36 -16.18 -4.05 -17.48
CA PRO A 36 -15.64 -3.14 -18.49
C PRO A 36 -14.74 -2.06 -17.86
N LEU A 37 -13.65 -2.48 -17.24
CA LEU A 37 -12.70 -1.60 -16.57
C LEU A 37 -11.60 -1.13 -17.54
N SER A 38 -11.03 0.03 -17.27
CA SER A 38 -9.87 0.53 -17.99
C SER A 38 -8.67 -0.40 -17.83
N HIS A 39 -7.87 -0.51 -18.88
CA HIS A 39 -6.59 -1.22 -18.88
C HIS A 39 -5.40 -0.30 -18.67
N LYS A 40 -5.62 1.00 -18.53
CA LYS A 40 -4.58 1.97 -18.37
C LYS A 40 -4.08 2.02 -16.93
N ARG A 41 -2.77 2.22 -16.79
CA ARG A 41 -2.10 2.40 -15.50
C ARG A 41 -2.66 3.60 -14.72
N GLU A 42 -2.84 4.72 -15.42
CA GLU A 42 -3.37 5.97 -14.85
C GLU A 42 -4.80 5.87 -14.33
N ASP A 43 -5.54 4.85 -14.74
CA ASP A 43 -6.91 4.59 -14.28
C ASP A 43 -6.97 3.45 -13.26
N THR A 44 -5.81 2.96 -12.79
CA THR A 44 -5.73 1.81 -11.88
C THR A 44 -5.05 2.22 -10.58
N PHE A 45 -5.78 2.05 -9.48
CA PHE A 45 -5.40 2.55 -8.17
C PHE A 45 -5.29 1.39 -7.17
N ILE A 46 -4.35 1.49 -6.22
CA ILE A 46 -4.23 0.56 -5.11
C ILE A 46 -4.26 1.32 -3.79
N GLY A 47 -5.03 0.84 -2.83
CA GLY A 47 -5.15 1.51 -1.54
C GLY A 47 -5.37 0.55 -0.39
N GLY A 48 -4.94 0.97 0.81
CA GLY A 48 -5.13 0.20 2.02
C GLY A 48 -4.80 0.96 3.28
N LEU A 49 -5.16 0.37 4.41
CA LEU A 49 -4.89 0.91 5.74
C LEU A 49 -4.05 -0.08 6.56
N SER A 50 -3.24 0.41 7.49
CA SER A 50 -2.43 -0.40 8.41
C SER A 50 -1.53 -1.40 7.65
N MET A 51 -1.68 -2.70 7.88
CA MET A 51 -1.05 -3.76 7.10
C MET A 51 -1.37 -3.65 5.61
N GLY A 52 -2.63 -3.31 5.26
CA GLY A 52 -3.03 -3.07 3.87
C GLY A 52 -2.43 -1.81 3.28
N GLY A 53 -2.11 -0.80 4.10
CA GLY A 53 -1.38 0.40 3.69
C GLY A 53 0.06 0.08 3.27
N TYR A 54 0.76 -0.75 4.06
CA TYR A 54 2.04 -1.30 3.64
C TYR A 54 1.91 -2.11 2.33
N GLY A 55 0.92 -3.01 2.26
CA GLY A 55 0.66 -3.82 1.08
C GLY A 55 0.38 -2.98 -0.16
N ALA A 56 -0.40 -1.90 -0.03
CA ALA A 56 -0.68 -0.97 -1.11
C ALA A 56 0.59 -0.26 -1.60
N ILE A 57 1.41 0.26 -0.69
CA ILE A 57 2.66 0.93 -1.03
C ILE A 57 3.65 -0.05 -1.68
N ARG A 58 3.89 -1.20 -1.06
CA ARG A 58 4.82 -2.21 -1.58
C ARG A 58 4.39 -2.76 -2.94
N ASN A 59 3.12 -3.16 -3.07
CA ASN A 59 2.64 -3.73 -4.33
C ASN A 59 2.45 -2.67 -5.42
N GLY A 60 2.04 -1.46 -5.07
CA GLY A 60 2.00 -0.34 -6.01
C GLY A 60 3.37 0.01 -6.60
N LEU A 61 4.43 -0.08 -5.79
CA LEU A 61 5.81 0.09 -6.26
C LEU A 61 6.30 -1.13 -7.06
N LYS A 62 6.05 -2.35 -6.59
CA LYS A 62 6.48 -3.58 -7.29
C LYS A 62 5.80 -3.75 -8.64
N TYR A 63 4.51 -3.46 -8.71
CA TYR A 63 3.70 -3.54 -9.93
C TYR A 63 3.39 -2.14 -10.48
N HIS A 64 4.43 -1.30 -10.54
CA HIS A 64 4.36 0.10 -10.99
C HIS A 64 3.82 0.30 -12.40
N ASP A 65 3.89 -0.73 -13.23
CA ASP A 65 3.32 -0.78 -14.58
C ASP A 65 1.79 -1.02 -14.58
N THR A 66 1.25 -1.52 -13.48
CA THR A 66 -0.18 -1.75 -13.29
C THR A 66 -0.86 -0.57 -12.62
N PHE A 67 -0.25 0.01 -11.58
CA PHE A 67 -0.86 1.02 -10.73
C PHE A 67 -0.27 2.42 -10.97
N GLY A 68 -1.14 3.40 -11.26
CA GLY A 68 -0.76 4.81 -11.38
C GLY A 68 -0.82 5.58 -10.06
N TYR A 69 -1.60 5.10 -9.08
CA TYR A 69 -1.82 5.78 -7.81
C TYR A 69 -1.82 4.81 -6.64
N ILE A 70 -1.21 5.24 -5.55
CA ILE A 70 -1.07 4.48 -4.30
C ILE A 70 -1.66 5.28 -3.15
N ILE A 71 -2.55 4.67 -2.37
CA ILE A 71 -3.14 5.26 -1.17
C ILE A 71 -2.71 4.43 0.05
N GLY A 72 -2.03 5.05 1.00
CA GLY A 72 -1.59 4.42 2.25
C GLY A 72 -2.09 5.16 3.48
N LEU A 73 -3.02 4.56 4.23
CA LEU A 73 -3.55 5.14 5.46
C LEU A 73 -2.95 4.43 6.68
N SER A 74 -2.33 5.16 7.60
CA SER A 74 -1.69 4.60 8.80
C SER A 74 -0.85 3.35 8.48
N SER A 75 -0.01 3.44 7.45
CA SER A 75 0.65 2.28 6.84
C SER A 75 1.66 1.63 7.79
N ALA A 76 1.59 0.30 7.93
CA ALA A 76 2.51 -0.48 8.77
C ALA A 76 3.88 -0.66 8.09
N LEU A 77 4.64 0.42 7.95
CA LEU A 77 5.98 0.47 7.34
C LEU A 77 7.04 -0.01 8.34
N ILE A 78 6.99 -1.30 8.68
CA ILE A 78 7.75 -1.91 9.78
C ILE A 78 9.00 -2.68 9.35
N THR A 79 9.38 -2.67 8.06
CA THR A 79 10.49 -3.47 7.53
C THR A 79 11.81 -3.21 8.27
N GLU A 80 12.11 -1.97 8.62
CA GLU A 80 13.33 -1.63 9.36
C GLU A 80 13.33 -2.14 10.81
N ASP A 81 12.15 -2.18 11.45
CA ASP A 81 12.04 -2.74 12.80
C ASP A 81 12.15 -4.26 12.74
N MET A 82 11.52 -4.88 11.73
CA MET A 82 11.62 -6.33 11.51
C MET A 82 13.05 -6.78 11.23
N ALA A 83 13.79 -6.05 10.41
CA ALA A 83 15.21 -6.37 10.13
C ALA A 83 16.12 -6.37 11.36
N LYS A 84 15.72 -5.67 12.42
CA LYS A 84 16.44 -5.57 13.70
C LYS A 84 15.91 -6.51 14.78
N ARG A 85 14.82 -7.24 14.50
CA ARG A 85 14.10 -8.04 15.49
C ARG A 85 14.90 -9.25 15.96
N LYS A 86 14.88 -9.48 17.28
CA LYS A 86 15.57 -10.60 17.93
C LYS A 86 14.57 -11.63 18.46
N GLU A 87 15.05 -12.86 18.69
CA GLU A 87 14.22 -14.00 19.09
C GLU A 87 13.47 -13.80 20.40
N ASN A 88 14.06 -13.05 21.33
CA ASN A 88 13.54 -12.86 22.71
C ASN A 88 12.94 -11.47 22.94
N ASP A 89 12.63 -10.71 21.88
CA ASP A 89 11.98 -9.41 22.02
C ASP A 89 10.56 -9.60 22.57
N GLU A 90 10.21 -8.85 23.60
CA GLU A 90 8.85 -8.82 24.16
C GLU A 90 7.97 -7.89 23.32
N VAL A 91 7.33 -8.46 22.31
CA VAL A 91 6.51 -7.72 21.34
C VAL A 91 5.23 -8.47 21.01
N MET A 92 4.31 -7.84 20.29
CA MET A 92 3.10 -8.51 19.82
C MET A 92 3.47 -9.62 18.83
N PHE A 93 2.62 -10.66 18.71
CA PHE A 93 2.94 -11.84 17.91
C PHE A 93 3.29 -11.52 16.44
N TYR A 94 2.63 -10.52 15.87
CA TYR A 94 2.86 -10.06 14.49
C TYR A 94 4.12 -9.17 14.33
N GLU A 95 4.83 -8.93 15.41
CA GLU A 95 6.11 -8.23 15.44
C GLU A 95 7.27 -9.15 15.83
N THR A 96 7.01 -10.42 16.11
CA THR A 96 8.06 -11.39 16.48
C THR A 96 8.96 -11.69 15.29
N LYS A 97 10.22 -12.08 15.59
CA LYS A 97 11.17 -12.52 14.57
C LYS A 97 10.60 -13.65 13.72
N ALA A 98 10.03 -14.68 14.36
CA ALA A 98 9.43 -15.83 13.67
C ALA A 98 8.29 -15.44 12.72
N PHE A 99 7.46 -14.46 13.11
CA PHE A 99 6.43 -13.93 12.23
C PHE A 99 7.04 -13.15 11.05
N GLY A 100 8.06 -12.33 11.31
CA GLY A 100 8.79 -11.61 10.26
C GLY A 100 9.43 -12.56 9.24
N GLU A 101 10.12 -13.60 9.71
CA GLU A 101 10.74 -14.62 8.84
C GLU A 101 9.70 -15.39 8.03
N ARG A 102 8.54 -15.67 8.60
CA ARG A 102 7.42 -16.30 7.87
C ARG A 102 6.92 -15.42 6.73
N CYS A 103 6.74 -14.11 6.97
CA CYS A 103 6.16 -13.20 5.99
C CYS A 103 7.20 -12.71 4.97
N PHE A 104 8.37 -12.31 5.45
CA PHE A 104 9.36 -11.57 4.66
C PHE A 104 10.58 -12.40 4.28
N GLY A 105 10.75 -13.58 4.86
CA GLY A 105 11.92 -14.42 4.64
C GLY A 105 13.11 -14.06 5.52
N ASP A 106 14.30 -14.08 4.94
CA ASP A 106 15.51 -13.71 5.65
C ASP A 106 15.51 -12.24 6.04
N LEU A 107 15.44 -11.98 7.35
CA LEU A 107 15.35 -10.62 7.86
C LEU A 107 16.68 -9.84 7.71
N GLU A 108 17.81 -10.51 7.54
CA GLU A 108 19.10 -9.85 7.26
C GLU A 108 19.11 -9.26 5.84
N GLU A 109 18.42 -9.90 4.90
CA GLU A 109 18.29 -9.43 3.52
C GLU A 109 17.03 -8.55 3.27
N LEU A 110 16.17 -8.43 4.27
CA LEU A 110 14.86 -7.77 4.12
C LEU A 110 14.95 -6.37 3.49
N LEU A 111 15.88 -5.54 3.98
CA LEU A 111 16.04 -4.15 3.50
C LEU A 111 16.69 -4.03 2.11
N ASN A 112 17.19 -5.15 1.59
CA ASN A 112 17.77 -5.27 0.24
C ASN A 112 16.87 -6.08 -0.71
N SER A 113 15.61 -6.25 -0.34
CA SER A 113 14.65 -7.06 -1.09
C SER A 113 13.43 -6.24 -1.55
N ASP A 114 12.62 -6.81 -2.41
CA ASP A 114 11.37 -6.20 -2.87
C ASP A 114 10.26 -6.17 -1.78
N MET A 115 10.57 -6.66 -0.59
CA MET A 115 9.72 -6.52 0.59
C MET A 115 9.86 -5.13 1.24
N ASP A 116 10.99 -4.44 1.06
CA ASP A 116 11.19 -3.08 1.58
C ASP A 116 10.76 -2.00 0.57
N PRO A 117 9.75 -1.18 0.91
CA PRO A 117 9.33 -0.09 0.04
C PRO A 117 10.44 0.91 -0.32
N LYS A 118 11.36 1.18 0.61
CA LYS A 118 12.49 2.07 0.34
C LYS A 118 13.49 1.48 -0.66
N TYR A 119 13.69 0.15 -0.62
CA TYR A 119 14.49 -0.55 -1.63
C TYR A 119 13.84 -0.43 -3.02
N LEU A 120 12.53 -0.68 -3.12
CA LEU A 120 11.80 -0.55 -4.38
C LEU A 120 11.89 0.87 -4.95
N VAL A 121 11.76 1.89 -4.11
CA VAL A 121 11.94 3.30 -4.53
C VAL A 121 13.34 3.52 -5.11
N ARG A 122 14.39 3.09 -4.42
CA ARG A 122 15.77 3.23 -4.91
C ARG A 122 15.96 2.53 -6.24
N LYS A 123 15.48 1.29 -6.35
CA LYS A 123 15.56 0.48 -7.58
C LYS A 123 14.87 1.14 -8.76
N LEU A 124 13.61 1.56 -8.61
CA LEU A 124 12.86 2.23 -9.68
C LEU A 124 13.53 3.54 -10.13
N LYS A 125 14.12 4.28 -9.19
CA LYS A 125 14.87 5.49 -9.48
C LYS A 125 16.13 5.20 -10.31
N GLU A 126 16.89 4.18 -9.95
CA GLU A 126 18.08 3.73 -10.70
C GLU A 126 17.73 3.27 -12.11
N GLU A 127 16.58 2.63 -12.28
CA GLU A 127 16.05 2.16 -13.56
C GLU A 127 15.36 3.27 -14.37
N ASN A 128 15.25 4.50 -13.83
CA ASN A 128 14.56 5.65 -14.44
C ASN A 128 13.09 5.34 -14.78
N ILE A 129 12.40 4.62 -13.90
CA ILE A 129 10.99 4.28 -14.05
C ILE A 129 10.12 5.40 -13.48
N ASP A 130 9.04 5.72 -14.19
CA ASP A 130 8.02 6.67 -13.71
C ASP A 130 7.27 6.12 -12.51
N PHE A 131 7.33 6.88 -11.42
CA PHE A 131 6.66 6.49 -10.17
C PHE A 131 5.14 6.63 -10.25
N PRO A 132 4.39 5.76 -9.53
CA PRO A 132 3.01 6.07 -9.16
C PRO A 132 2.95 7.34 -8.31
N LYS A 133 1.81 8.03 -8.28
CA LYS A 133 1.55 9.11 -7.34
C LYS A 133 1.09 8.55 -6.00
N PHE A 134 1.45 9.23 -4.92
CA PHE A 134 1.15 8.79 -3.57
C PHE A 134 0.19 9.74 -2.85
N TYR A 135 -0.83 9.17 -2.24
CA TYR A 135 -1.57 9.79 -1.15
C TYR A 135 -1.31 9.01 0.14
N MET A 136 -0.85 9.70 1.17
CA MET A 136 -0.61 9.09 2.47
C MET A 136 -1.29 9.90 3.55
N ALA A 137 -1.84 9.23 4.58
CA ALA A 137 -2.36 9.91 5.75
C ALA A 137 -2.11 9.09 7.03
N CYS A 138 -1.86 9.78 8.14
CA CYS A 138 -1.68 9.17 9.45
C CYS A 138 -2.21 10.06 10.57
N GLY A 139 -2.85 9.46 11.57
CA GLY A 139 -3.39 10.17 12.72
C GLY A 139 -2.30 10.71 13.64
N LEU A 140 -2.50 11.91 14.20
CA LEU A 140 -1.53 12.54 15.13
C LEU A 140 -1.33 11.73 16.42
N GLN A 141 -2.27 10.87 16.79
CA GLN A 141 -2.22 9.97 17.94
C GLN A 141 -1.95 8.51 17.54
N ASP A 142 -1.65 8.27 16.26
CA ASP A 142 -1.33 6.93 15.75
C ASP A 142 0.13 6.58 16.06
N GLY A 143 0.36 5.37 16.59
CA GLY A 143 1.71 4.87 16.87
C GLY A 143 2.59 4.71 15.62
N LEU A 144 1.98 4.66 14.43
CA LEU A 144 2.67 4.57 13.14
C LEU A 144 3.00 5.94 12.51
N LEU A 145 2.65 7.04 13.18
CA LEU A 145 2.94 8.40 12.68
C LEU A 145 4.42 8.61 12.38
N PRO A 146 5.38 8.27 13.26
CA PRO A 146 6.80 8.48 12.97
C PRO A 146 7.28 7.74 11.71
N LYS A 147 6.75 6.53 11.46
CA LYS A 147 7.06 5.74 10.25
C LYS A 147 6.48 6.39 8.98
N SER A 148 5.27 6.92 9.10
CA SER A 148 4.59 7.62 8.00
C SER A 148 5.32 8.92 7.66
N ASP A 149 5.72 9.71 8.68
CA ASP A 149 6.51 10.95 8.51
C ASP A 149 7.83 10.67 7.81
N GLU A 150 8.56 9.66 8.28
CA GLU A 150 9.85 9.25 7.74
C GLU A 150 9.74 8.83 6.27
N PHE A 151 8.75 8.00 5.94
CA PHE A 151 8.59 7.52 4.58
C PHE A 151 8.12 8.63 3.63
N ALA A 152 7.22 9.51 4.06
CA ALA A 152 6.80 10.67 3.28
C ALA A 152 7.97 11.64 3.02
N ALA A 153 8.83 11.86 4.01
CA ALA A 153 10.06 12.63 3.83
C ALA A 153 11.01 11.96 2.83
N PHE A 154 11.22 10.66 2.97
CA PHE A 154 12.05 9.87 2.05
C PHE A 154 11.54 9.94 0.59
N LEU A 155 10.23 9.86 0.35
CA LEU A 155 9.66 10.03 -0.99
C LEU A 155 9.97 11.41 -1.57
N LYS A 156 9.76 12.48 -0.78
CA LYS A 156 10.03 13.88 -1.19
C LYS A 156 11.51 14.09 -1.50
N GLU A 157 12.42 13.59 -0.67
CA GLU A 157 13.87 13.67 -0.87
C GLU A 157 14.32 12.96 -2.17
N ASN A 158 13.57 11.93 -2.59
CA ASN A 158 13.82 11.25 -3.85
C ASN A 158 13.10 11.87 -5.05
N GLY A 159 12.39 12.99 -4.86
CA GLY A 159 11.70 13.72 -5.93
C GLY A 159 10.38 13.09 -6.37
N ILE A 160 9.78 12.25 -5.51
CA ILE A 160 8.53 11.55 -5.80
C ILE A 160 7.35 12.41 -5.35
N ASP A 161 6.33 12.49 -6.21
CA ASP A 161 5.09 13.22 -5.92
C ASP A 161 4.28 12.48 -4.84
N VAL A 162 4.14 13.11 -3.66
CA VAL A 162 3.39 12.58 -2.53
C VAL A 162 2.55 13.66 -1.87
N THR A 163 1.24 13.43 -1.82
CA THR A 163 0.32 14.15 -0.95
C THR A 163 0.33 13.46 0.41
N TYR A 164 0.78 14.15 1.45
CA TYR A 164 0.82 13.60 2.80
C TYR A 164 0.07 14.48 3.77
N GLU A 165 -0.94 13.92 4.42
CA GLU A 165 -1.78 14.59 5.39
C GLU A 165 -1.69 13.96 6.78
N THR A 166 -1.74 14.80 7.81
CA THR A 166 -1.92 14.37 9.20
C THR A 166 -3.09 15.12 9.83
N GLY A 167 -3.71 14.53 10.83
CA GLY A 167 -4.82 15.17 11.53
C GLY A 167 -5.24 14.43 12.79
N PRO A 168 -6.17 14.98 13.58
CA PRO A 168 -6.64 14.35 14.80
C PRO A 168 -7.20 12.95 14.55
N GLY A 169 -6.79 11.98 15.38
CA GLY A 169 -7.18 10.58 15.33
C GLY A 169 -6.02 9.66 15.65
N ALA A 170 -6.34 8.44 16.02
CA ALA A 170 -5.40 7.37 16.30
C ALA A 170 -5.47 6.29 15.21
N HIS A 171 -5.02 5.06 15.53
CA HIS A 171 -5.13 3.89 14.64
C HIS A 171 -6.55 3.33 14.69
N GLU A 172 -7.52 4.04 14.09
CA GLU A 172 -8.94 3.81 14.28
C GLU A 172 -9.79 4.13 13.04
N TRP A 173 -10.98 3.53 13.01
CA TRP A 173 -11.90 3.65 11.89
C TRP A 173 -12.36 5.09 11.61
N ASP A 174 -12.60 5.89 12.66
CA ASP A 174 -13.04 7.29 12.50
C ASP A 174 -12.01 8.15 11.74
N PHE A 175 -10.72 7.82 11.91
CA PHE A 175 -9.66 8.45 11.13
C PHE A 175 -9.68 7.96 9.68
N TRP A 176 -9.69 6.64 9.48
CA TRP A 176 -9.60 6.05 8.14
C TRP A 176 -10.81 6.38 7.27
N ASP A 177 -12.02 6.39 7.84
CA ASP A 177 -13.25 6.75 7.12
C ASP A 177 -13.18 8.17 6.55
N ARG A 178 -12.70 9.11 7.36
CA ARG A 178 -12.50 10.50 6.94
C ARG A 178 -11.43 10.66 5.87
N TYR A 179 -10.33 9.93 6.00
CA TYR A 179 -9.18 10.09 5.09
C TYR A 179 -9.30 9.27 3.81
N ILE A 180 -10.11 8.21 3.78
CA ILE A 180 -10.42 7.53 2.53
C ILE A 180 -11.32 8.40 1.62
N GLU A 181 -12.24 9.18 2.18
CA GLU A 181 -13.04 10.14 1.43
C GLU A 181 -12.12 11.16 0.70
N LYS A 182 -11.20 11.79 1.44
CA LYS A 182 -10.21 12.69 0.86
C LYS A 182 -9.30 12.03 -0.19
N ALA A 183 -8.90 10.79 0.06
CA ALA A 183 -8.09 10.05 -0.89
C ALA A 183 -8.84 9.76 -2.20
N ILE A 184 -10.14 9.49 -2.12
CA ILE A 184 -11.00 9.31 -3.31
C ILE A 184 -11.15 10.64 -4.06
N GLU A 185 -11.37 11.76 -3.36
CA GLU A 185 -11.42 13.08 -3.97
C GLU A 185 -10.10 13.50 -4.63
N TRP A 186 -8.97 13.02 -4.12
CA TRP A 186 -7.64 13.28 -4.69
C TRP A 186 -7.38 12.48 -5.98
N LEU A 187 -8.05 11.35 -6.20
CA LEU A 187 -7.90 10.55 -7.41
C LEU A 187 -8.46 11.30 -8.63
N PRO A 188 -7.88 11.13 -9.83
CA PRO A 188 -8.34 11.77 -11.06
C PRO A 188 -9.60 11.08 -11.62
N THR A 189 -10.65 11.02 -10.83
CA THR A 189 -11.94 10.50 -11.26
C THR A 189 -12.72 11.61 -11.91
N ASP A 190 -13.06 11.44 -13.20
CA ASP A 190 -13.94 12.38 -13.92
C ASP A 190 -15.37 12.23 -13.41
N ASP A 191 -15.88 13.23 -12.72
CA ASP A 191 -17.29 13.33 -12.34
C ASP A 191 -18.24 13.47 -13.56
N THR A 192 -17.70 13.56 -14.78
CA THR A 192 -18.41 13.93 -15.99
C THR A 192 -18.65 12.80 -16.98
N VAL A 193 -18.42 11.53 -16.63
CA VAL A 193 -18.79 10.44 -17.53
C VAL A 193 -20.31 10.27 -17.51
N GLU A 194 -20.98 11.12 -18.29
CA GLU A 194 -22.38 10.89 -18.66
C GLU A 194 -22.51 9.50 -19.30
N GLY A 195 -23.24 8.61 -18.68
CA GLY A 195 -23.70 7.40 -19.34
C GLY A 195 -23.26 6.07 -18.78
N LEU A 196 -22.37 5.99 -17.80
CA LEU A 196 -22.18 4.79 -17.00
C LEU A 196 -22.87 4.95 -15.64
N GLY A 197 -24.16 5.23 -15.69
CA GLY A 197 -24.97 5.13 -14.50
C GLY A 197 -24.81 3.74 -13.90
N SER A 198 -24.69 3.65 -12.59
CA SER A 198 -24.57 2.43 -11.80
C SER A 198 -25.74 1.43 -11.95
N GLY A 199 -26.55 1.52 -13.00
CA GLY A 199 -27.79 0.77 -13.14
C GLY A 199 -28.86 1.19 -12.13
N ASN A 200 -28.63 2.24 -11.37
CA ASN A 200 -29.65 2.88 -10.57
C ASN A 200 -30.75 3.35 -11.53
N ILE A 201 -31.85 2.67 -11.47
CA ILE A 201 -33.07 3.08 -12.11
C ILE A 201 -33.43 4.37 -11.40
N GLY A 202 -33.05 5.46 -12.06
CA GLY A 202 -33.22 6.80 -11.54
C GLY A 202 -34.64 7.08 -11.17
N ASP A 203 -34.81 8.07 -10.37
CA ASP A 203 -36.02 8.67 -9.86
C ASP A 203 -37.24 8.46 -10.76
N ARG A 204 -38.18 7.67 -10.24
CA ARG A 204 -39.53 7.60 -10.74
C ARG A 204 -40.44 8.45 -9.87
#